data_48aa9651b38fd019b3609abe46cb689d
#
_entry.id   48aa9651b38fd019b3609abe46cb689d
#
_cell.length_a   1.000
_cell.length_b   1.000
_cell.length_c   1.000
_cell.angle_alpha   90.00
_cell.angle_beta   90.00
_cell.angle_gamma   90.00
#
_symmetry.space_group_name_H-M   'P 1'
#
loop_
_entity.id
_entity.type
_entity.pdbx_description
1 polymer ?
#
loop_
_entity_poly.entity_id
_entity_poly.type
_entity_poly.pdbx_seq_one_letter_code
_entity_poly.pdbx_strand_id
1 'polypeptide(L)'
;TTRLVGSEMCIRDSLYTGADLGGFGADTTRDLVLRWLALGVFTPLMRNHSALGTREQEAYQFENIEDFRHVIGVRYRLVPYLYSEYMKAALNNDMMFRPLAFDYTDDAFATQVEGQLLLGNEIMIAPVYTQNAKGRYVYLPEEMMFVKFLPDGTISQEILEKGHHYVEVALNEVPLFIRKGKAIPVADVAQTVKDIDPATIRMIGYEGAEYDRYDDDLSLIHISEPTRRV
;
A
#
# COMPACT_ATOMS: atom_id res chain seq x y z
N THR A 1 1.26 11.97 21.07
CA THR A 1 0.15 11.45 20.24
C THR A 1 0.29 12.01 18.84
N THR A 2 0.92 11.25 17.98
CA THR A 2 0.93 11.52 16.55
C THR A 2 -0.49 11.26 16.03
N ARG A 3 -1.31 12.28 16.07
CA ARG A 3 -2.63 12.23 15.48
C ARG A 3 -2.48 12.18 13.95
N LEU A 4 -2.93 11.11 13.35
CA LEU A 4 -3.30 11.02 11.93
C LEU A 4 -4.43 12.00 11.53
N VAL A 5 -4.88 12.84 12.44
CA VAL A 5 -6.01 13.78 12.26
C VAL A 5 -5.82 14.75 11.10
N GLY A 6 -4.58 15.05 10.70
CA GLY A 6 -4.33 15.83 9.49
C GLY A 6 -4.41 15.01 8.20
N SER A 7 -4.14 13.69 8.27
CA SER A 7 -4.25 12.79 7.12
C SER A 7 -5.69 12.46 6.76
N GLU A 8 -6.60 12.40 7.74
CA GLU A 8 -8.01 12.05 7.50
C GLU A 8 -8.72 13.07 6.61
N MET A 9 -8.46 14.36 6.80
CA MET A 9 -9.02 15.40 5.92
C MET A 9 -8.40 15.36 4.52
N CYS A 10 -7.09 15.13 4.41
CA CYS A 10 -6.42 15.01 3.11
C CYS A 10 -6.82 13.75 2.34
N ILE A 11 -7.03 12.63 3.03
CA ILE A 11 -7.50 11.38 2.43
C ILE A 11 -8.90 11.56 1.83
N ARG A 12 -9.73 12.39 2.44
CA ARG A 12 -11.11 12.60 2.04
C ARG A 12 -11.26 13.52 0.83
N ASP A 13 -10.38 14.52 0.68
CA ASP A 13 -10.53 15.60 -0.28
C ASP A 13 -9.44 15.59 -1.37
N SER A 14 -8.41 14.77 -1.25
CA SER A 14 -7.31 14.70 -2.21
C SER A 14 -6.89 13.27 -2.50
N LEU A 15 -7.01 12.89 -3.77
CA LEU A 15 -6.49 11.61 -4.26
C LEU A 15 -4.96 11.58 -4.26
N TYR A 16 -4.30 12.72 -4.49
CA TYR A 16 -2.84 12.83 -4.52
C TYR A 16 -2.30 13.13 -3.13
N THR A 17 -2.31 12.11 -2.27
CA THR A 17 -1.86 12.20 -0.87
C THR A 17 -0.59 11.41 -0.63
N GLY A 18 0.17 11.82 0.37
CA GLY A 18 1.39 11.17 0.84
C GLY A 18 2.04 11.97 1.96
N ALA A 19 3.24 11.56 2.34
CA ALA A 19 4.02 12.22 3.38
C ALA A 19 5.50 12.28 2.97
N ASP A 20 6.27 13.10 3.67
CA ASP A 20 7.72 13.13 3.54
C ASP A 20 8.31 11.88 4.21
N LEU A 21 8.61 10.87 3.39
CA LEU A 21 9.05 9.57 3.85
C LEU A 21 10.42 9.68 4.54
N GLY A 22 10.51 9.10 5.72
CA GLY A 22 11.67 9.24 6.59
C GLY A 22 11.54 10.36 7.63
N GLY A 23 10.55 11.25 7.47
CA GLY A 23 10.32 12.42 8.32
C GLY A 23 11.02 13.67 7.81
N PHE A 24 10.40 14.84 7.99
CA PHE A 24 10.88 16.10 7.42
C PHE A 24 11.87 16.85 8.33
N GLY A 25 11.57 16.96 9.62
CA GLY A 25 12.18 17.96 10.49
C GLY A 25 13.28 17.47 11.44
N ALA A 26 13.72 16.21 11.34
CA ALA A 26 14.75 15.65 12.22
C ALA A 26 15.58 14.59 11.49
N ASP A 27 16.71 14.23 12.10
CA ASP A 27 17.56 13.16 11.60
C ASP A 27 16.84 11.83 11.67
N THR A 28 16.84 11.12 10.56
CA THR A 28 16.21 9.82 10.45
C THR A 28 17.16 8.66 10.71
N THR A 29 16.61 7.47 10.94
CA THR A 29 17.35 6.21 11.01
C THR A 29 16.94 5.31 9.84
N ARG A 30 17.79 4.31 9.54
CA ARG A 30 17.48 3.28 8.55
C ARG A 30 16.11 2.63 8.79
N ASP A 31 15.82 2.25 10.02
CA ASP A 31 14.57 1.62 10.41
C ASP A 31 13.36 2.53 10.13
N LEU A 32 13.49 3.80 10.48
CA LEU A 32 12.43 4.77 10.27
C LEU A 32 12.15 4.95 8.78
N VAL A 33 13.19 5.10 7.95
CA VAL A 33 13.03 5.24 6.49
C VAL A 33 12.37 4.00 5.90
N LEU A 34 12.79 2.79 6.27
CA LEU A 34 12.19 1.54 5.76
C LEU A 34 10.71 1.41 6.16
N ARG A 35 10.35 1.74 7.41
CA ARG A 35 8.95 1.73 7.84
C ARG A 35 8.11 2.79 7.11
N TRP A 36 8.66 3.97 6.87
CA TRP A 36 8.02 4.99 6.04
C TRP A 36 7.86 4.55 4.59
N LEU A 37 8.88 3.90 4.01
CA LEU A 37 8.79 3.36 2.66
C LEU A 37 7.73 2.27 2.56
N ALA A 38 7.63 1.38 3.56
CA ALA A 38 6.60 0.33 3.59
C ALA A 38 5.17 0.89 3.60
N LEU A 39 4.93 2.07 4.22
CA LEU A 39 3.68 2.81 4.06
C LEU A 39 3.61 3.50 2.69
N GLY A 40 4.69 4.17 2.29
CA GLY A 40 4.78 4.93 1.05
C GLY A 40 4.53 4.10 -0.21
N VAL A 41 4.79 2.78 -0.16
CA VAL A 41 4.44 1.84 -1.25
C VAL A 41 3.01 2.03 -1.73
N PHE A 42 2.08 2.30 -0.82
CA PHE A 42 0.65 2.41 -1.11
C PHE A 42 0.20 3.82 -1.47
N THR A 43 0.94 4.85 -1.07
CA THR A 43 0.50 6.24 -1.26
C THR A 43 0.77 6.74 -2.69
N PRO A 44 -0.12 7.53 -3.28
CA PRO A 44 0.11 8.15 -4.60
C PRO A 44 1.39 8.97 -4.64
N LEU A 45 1.61 9.84 -3.65
CA LEU A 45 2.87 10.57 -3.47
C LEU A 45 3.82 9.75 -2.59
N MET A 46 4.80 9.10 -3.22
CA MET A 46 5.90 8.40 -2.55
C MET A 46 7.18 9.23 -2.69
N ARG A 47 7.41 10.13 -1.73
CA ARG A 47 8.53 11.08 -1.79
C ARG A 47 9.41 10.97 -0.54
N ASN A 48 10.71 10.73 -0.73
CA ASN A 48 11.72 10.91 0.32
C ASN A 48 12.14 12.38 0.34
N HIS A 49 11.91 13.07 1.44
CA HIS A 49 12.18 14.50 1.56
C HIS A 49 12.46 14.90 3.01
N SER A 50 13.46 15.77 3.20
CA SER A 50 13.87 16.27 4.51
C SER A 50 14.20 17.77 4.46
N ALA A 51 14.23 18.40 5.62
CA ALA A 51 14.59 19.80 5.77
C ALA A 51 16.08 20.03 5.54
N LEU A 52 16.42 21.22 5.11
CA LEU A 52 17.83 21.64 5.00
C LEU A 52 18.52 21.55 6.37
N GLY A 53 19.71 20.94 6.41
CA GLY A 53 20.53 20.78 7.61
C GLY A 53 20.20 19.53 8.44
N THR A 54 19.27 18.68 8.02
CA THR A 54 19.08 17.34 8.57
C THR A 54 20.04 16.34 7.91
N ARG A 55 20.16 15.13 8.48
CA ARG A 55 20.92 14.03 7.87
C ARG A 55 20.38 13.72 6.46
N GLU A 56 21.28 13.45 5.55
CA GLU A 56 20.95 12.85 4.26
C GLU A 56 20.25 11.50 4.48
N GLN A 57 19.12 11.29 3.81
CA GLN A 57 18.25 10.14 4.06
C GLN A 57 17.88 9.34 2.80
N GLU A 58 18.61 9.55 1.72
CA GLU A 58 18.46 8.74 0.52
C GLU A 58 18.84 7.29 0.79
N ALA A 59 18.18 6.36 0.13
CA ALA A 59 18.32 4.92 0.37
C ALA A 59 19.80 4.44 0.30
N TYR A 60 20.62 5.04 -0.56
CA TYR A 60 22.03 4.69 -0.73
C TYR A 60 22.95 5.18 0.41
N GLN A 61 22.44 6.01 1.32
CA GLN A 61 23.18 6.45 2.51
C GLN A 61 23.17 5.40 3.63
N PHE A 62 22.32 4.38 3.52
CA PHE A 62 22.14 3.36 4.54
C PHE A 62 22.74 2.02 4.13
N GLU A 63 23.09 1.22 5.11
CA GLU A 63 23.52 -0.17 4.92
C GLU A 63 22.38 -1.02 4.34
N ASN A 64 22.76 -2.12 3.67
CA ASN A 64 21.84 -3.11 3.09
C ASN A 64 20.83 -2.48 2.12
N ILE A 65 21.33 -1.88 1.06
CA ILE A 65 20.54 -1.24 -0.01
C ILE A 65 19.49 -2.19 -0.60
N GLU A 66 19.71 -3.50 -0.53
CA GLU A 66 18.77 -4.50 -1.05
C GLU A 66 17.42 -4.50 -0.32
N ASP A 67 17.38 -4.15 0.96
CA ASP A 67 16.12 -4.00 1.69
C ASP A 67 15.27 -2.86 1.11
N PHE A 68 15.92 -1.76 0.76
CA PHE A 68 15.26 -0.60 0.12
C PHE A 68 14.78 -0.96 -1.29
N ARG A 69 15.62 -1.65 -2.08
CA ARG A 69 15.24 -2.13 -3.41
C ARG A 69 14.03 -3.05 -3.35
N HIS A 70 14.01 -3.95 -2.37
CA HIS A 70 12.90 -4.87 -2.18
C HIS A 70 11.61 -4.10 -1.88
N VAL A 71 11.61 -3.21 -0.87
CA VAL A 71 10.43 -2.44 -0.49
C VAL A 71 9.93 -1.56 -1.64
N ILE A 72 10.83 -0.87 -2.35
CA ILE A 72 10.47 -0.07 -3.53
C ILE A 72 9.95 -0.98 -4.65
N GLY A 73 10.57 -2.15 -4.84
CA GLY A 73 10.13 -3.14 -5.81
C GLY A 73 8.70 -3.62 -5.60
N VAL A 74 8.27 -3.74 -4.33
CA VAL A 74 6.85 -4.06 -4.02
C VAL A 74 5.91 -3.01 -4.61
N ARG A 75 6.26 -1.71 -4.55
CA ARG A 75 5.45 -0.66 -5.20
C ARG A 75 5.31 -0.91 -6.70
N TYR A 76 6.43 -1.22 -7.40
CA TYR A 76 6.39 -1.49 -8.83
C TYR A 76 5.52 -2.70 -9.17
N ARG A 77 5.54 -3.72 -8.32
CA ARG A 77 4.63 -4.87 -8.46
C ARG A 77 3.17 -4.49 -8.30
N LEU A 78 2.87 -3.53 -7.43
CA LEU A 78 1.51 -3.07 -7.13
C LEU A 78 1.01 -1.94 -8.04
N VAL A 79 1.84 -1.36 -8.91
CA VAL A 79 1.44 -0.25 -9.80
C VAL A 79 0.17 -0.55 -10.58
N PRO A 80 -0.07 -1.75 -11.16
CA PRO A 80 -1.31 -2.02 -11.88
C PRO A 80 -2.56 -1.88 -11.01
N TYR A 81 -2.47 -2.27 -9.74
CA TYR A 81 -3.53 -2.10 -8.76
C TYR A 81 -3.67 -0.64 -8.32
N LEU A 82 -2.58 -0.03 -7.87
CA LEU A 82 -2.57 1.33 -7.32
C LEU A 82 -3.06 2.36 -8.35
N TYR A 83 -2.62 2.22 -9.60
CA TYR A 83 -3.06 3.09 -10.68
C TYR A 83 -4.54 2.91 -11.01
N SER A 84 -5.01 1.66 -11.05
CA SER A 84 -6.42 1.37 -11.27
C SER A 84 -7.31 1.97 -10.18
N GLU A 85 -6.96 1.79 -8.90
CA GLU A 85 -7.76 2.32 -7.80
C GLU A 85 -7.72 3.86 -7.74
N TYR A 86 -6.56 4.45 -8.06
CA TYR A 86 -6.44 5.90 -8.18
C TYR A 86 -7.37 6.45 -9.28
N MET A 87 -7.36 5.84 -10.47
CA MET A 87 -8.17 6.29 -11.60
C MET A 87 -9.65 6.03 -11.37
N LYS A 88 -10.03 4.88 -10.81
CA LYS A 88 -11.42 4.62 -10.41
C LYS A 88 -11.94 5.68 -9.45
N ALA A 89 -11.16 6.00 -8.42
CA ALA A 89 -11.54 7.02 -7.45
C ALA A 89 -11.64 8.41 -8.10
N ALA A 90 -10.70 8.77 -8.99
CA ALA A 90 -10.72 10.05 -9.71
C ALA A 90 -11.93 10.19 -10.63
N LEU A 91 -12.26 9.14 -11.39
CA LEU A 91 -13.36 9.18 -12.37
C LEU A 91 -14.74 9.13 -11.72
N ASN A 92 -14.86 8.41 -10.58
CA ASN A 92 -16.12 8.23 -9.88
C ASN A 92 -16.33 9.22 -8.72
N ASN A 93 -15.36 10.12 -8.49
CA ASN A 93 -15.36 11.03 -7.34
C ASN A 93 -15.48 10.25 -6.00
N ASP A 94 -14.71 9.19 -5.88
CA ASP A 94 -14.71 8.26 -4.75
C ASP A 94 -13.39 8.36 -3.95
N MET A 95 -13.30 7.65 -2.85
CA MET A 95 -12.11 7.62 -2.00
C MET A 95 -11.23 6.40 -2.32
N MET A 96 -9.96 6.65 -2.64
CA MET A 96 -8.97 5.58 -2.79
C MET A 96 -8.67 4.90 -1.45
N PHE A 97 -8.58 5.69 -0.38
CA PHE A 97 -8.38 5.20 0.99
C PHE A 97 -9.61 5.45 1.85
N ARG A 98 -10.00 4.46 2.64
CA ARG A 98 -11.11 4.58 3.58
C ARG A 98 -10.76 4.01 4.96
N PRO A 99 -11.16 4.66 6.05
CA PRO A 99 -11.17 4.02 7.37
C PRO A 99 -12.07 2.77 7.37
N LEU A 100 -11.72 1.76 8.18
CA LEU A 100 -12.54 0.56 8.30
C LEU A 100 -13.98 0.89 8.72
N ALA A 101 -14.16 1.94 9.52
CA ALA A 101 -15.47 2.43 9.98
C ALA A 101 -16.45 2.76 8.84
N PHE A 102 -15.99 2.98 7.62
CA PHE A 102 -16.86 3.35 6.51
C PHE A 102 -17.55 2.12 5.88
N ASP A 103 -16.83 1.01 5.78
CA ASP A 103 -17.36 -0.23 5.18
C ASP A 103 -17.95 -1.17 6.26
N TYR A 104 -17.52 -1.03 7.53
CA TYR A 104 -17.91 -1.92 8.63
C TYR A 104 -18.57 -1.15 9.77
N THR A 105 -19.63 -0.41 9.46
CA THR A 105 -20.36 0.48 10.38
C THR A 105 -20.93 -0.21 11.62
N ASP A 106 -21.33 -1.48 11.47
CA ASP A 106 -21.94 -2.28 12.53
C ASP A 106 -20.92 -3.08 13.36
N ASP A 107 -19.64 -2.97 13.03
CA ASP A 107 -18.55 -3.63 13.76
C ASP A 107 -17.89 -2.67 14.75
N ALA A 108 -18.20 -2.87 16.04
CA ALA A 108 -17.74 -1.97 17.12
C ALA A 108 -16.21 -1.89 17.25
N PHE A 109 -15.46 -2.91 16.81
CA PHE A 109 -14.01 -2.86 16.79
C PHE A 109 -13.51 -2.12 15.54
N ALA A 110 -14.06 -2.43 14.37
CA ALA A 110 -13.67 -1.78 13.12
C ALA A 110 -13.85 -0.26 13.17
N THR A 111 -14.91 0.22 13.83
CA THR A 111 -15.18 1.66 14.00
C THR A 111 -14.17 2.39 14.88
N GLN A 112 -13.35 1.68 15.65
CA GLN A 112 -12.34 2.25 16.55
C GLN A 112 -10.90 2.07 16.05
N VAL A 113 -10.70 1.37 14.94
CA VAL A 113 -9.36 1.13 14.40
C VAL A 113 -8.84 2.39 13.69
N GLU A 114 -7.75 2.95 14.20
CA GLU A 114 -7.12 4.17 13.66
C GLU A 114 -5.90 3.88 12.76
N GLY A 115 -5.28 2.72 12.89
CA GLY A 115 -4.00 2.41 12.23
C GLY A 115 -4.12 1.45 11.04
N GLN A 116 -5.32 1.23 10.50
CA GLN A 116 -5.58 0.38 9.35
C GLN A 116 -6.52 1.10 8.39
N LEU A 117 -6.29 0.95 7.09
CA LEU A 117 -7.09 1.58 6.05
C LEU A 117 -7.45 0.56 4.97
N LEU A 118 -8.63 0.68 4.43
CA LEU A 118 -8.97 0.07 3.15
C LEU A 118 -8.34 0.89 2.03
N LEU A 119 -7.78 0.23 1.03
CA LEU A 119 -7.29 0.84 -0.20
C LEU A 119 -8.02 0.17 -1.37
N GLY A 120 -8.82 0.94 -2.07
CA GLY A 120 -9.79 0.38 -3.00
C GLY A 120 -10.79 -0.55 -2.31
N ASN A 121 -11.39 -1.44 -3.07
CA ASN A 121 -12.37 -2.39 -2.56
C ASN A 121 -11.76 -3.77 -2.25
N GLU A 122 -10.49 -3.98 -2.57
CA GLU A 122 -9.87 -5.30 -2.56
C GLU A 122 -8.92 -5.51 -1.40
N ILE A 123 -8.24 -4.47 -0.91
CA ILE A 123 -7.22 -4.65 0.14
C ILE A 123 -7.42 -3.75 1.35
N MET A 124 -6.86 -4.22 2.46
CA MET A 124 -6.61 -3.46 3.67
C MET A 124 -5.11 -3.36 3.90
N ILE A 125 -4.64 -2.20 4.32
CA ILE A 125 -3.25 -1.96 4.71
C ILE A 125 -3.15 -1.72 6.22
N ALA A 126 -2.07 -2.20 6.81
CA ALA A 126 -1.79 -2.07 8.23
C ALA A 126 -0.28 -1.84 8.46
N PRO A 127 0.22 -0.62 8.23
CA PRO A 127 1.65 -0.32 8.32
C PRO A 127 2.17 -0.46 9.75
N VAL A 128 3.40 -0.97 9.91
CA VAL A 128 4.10 -1.01 11.19
C VAL A 128 4.78 0.34 11.40
N TYR A 129 4.36 1.08 12.43
CA TYR A 129 4.87 2.43 12.73
C TYR A 129 5.52 2.56 14.12
N THR A 130 5.64 1.45 14.84
CA THR A 130 6.30 1.43 16.14
C THR A 130 7.78 1.09 15.97
N GLN A 131 8.66 1.89 16.59
CA GLN A 131 10.10 1.65 16.54
C GLN A 131 10.46 0.27 17.11
N ASN A 132 11.40 -0.42 16.46
CA ASN A 132 11.91 -1.75 16.84
C ASN A 132 10.84 -2.86 16.89
N ALA A 133 9.61 -2.60 16.44
CA ALA A 133 8.57 -3.62 16.39
C ALA A 133 8.91 -4.69 15.34
N LYS A 134 8.70 -5.95 15.71
CA LYS A 134 8.83 -7.11 14.81
C LYS A 134 7.52 -7.47 14.10
N GLY A 135 6.48 -6.68 14.32
CA GLY A 135 5.15 -6.89 13.80
C GLY A 135 4.16 -5.96 14.48
N ARG A 136 2.88 -6.24 14.33
CA ARG A 136 1.82 -5.47 14.99
C ARG A 136 0.56 -6.29 15.23
N TYR A 137 -0.28 -5.82 16.14
CA TYR A 137 -1.65 -6.28 16.22
C TYR A 137 -2.49 -5.63 15.12
N VAL A 138 -3.32 -6.44 14.47
CA VAL A 138 -4.30 -6.03 13.48
C VAL A 138 -5.68 -6.56 13.86
N TYR A 139 -6.72 -5.84 13.51
CA TYR A 139 -8.10 -6.31 13.58
C TYR A 139 -8.60 -6.58 12.17
N LEU A 140 -9.09 -7.79 11.91
CA LEU A 140 -9.71 -8.18 10.65
C LEU A 140 -11.23 -8.19 10.83
N PRO A 141 -11.97 -7.29 10.17
CA PRO A 141 -13.44 -7.26 10.28
C PRO A 141 -14.14 -8.40 9.55
N GLU A 142 -13.43 -9.09 8.68
CA GLU A 142 -13.82 -10.29 7.97
C GLU A 142 -12.62 -11.23 7.80
N GLU A 143 -12.82 -12.44 7.28
CA GLU A 143 -11.71 -13.28 6.80
C GLU A 143 -10.94 -12.53 5.72
N MET A 144 -9.61 -12.52 5.83
CA MET A 144 -8.73 -11.87 4.83
C MET A 144 -7.52 -12.74 4.54
N MET A 145 -6.98 -12.60 3.34
CA MET A 145 -5.71 -13.22 2.97
C MET A 145 -4.57 -12.27 3.30
N PHE A 146 -3.75 -12.64 4.29
CA PHE A 146 -2.52 -11.93 4.61
C PHE A 146 -1.45 -12.23 3.57
N VAL A 147 -0.91 -11.20 2.93
CA VAL A 147 0.06 -11.30 1.85
C VAL A 147 1.34 -10.58 2.22
N LYS A 148 2.46 -11.25 2.01
CA LYS A 148 3.80 -10.66 2.11
C LYS A 148 4.58 -10.91 0.83
N PHE A 149 5.24 -9.88 0.35
CA PHE A 149 6.22 -9.97 -0.72
C PHE A 149 7.59 -10.25 -0.09
N LEU A 150 8.19 -11.37 -0.42
CA LEU A 150 9.45 -11.81 0.16
C LEU A 150 10.65 -11.34 -0.69
N PRO A 151 11.84 -11.14 -0.07
CA PRO A 151 13.03 -10.66 -0.77
C PRO A 151 13.52 -11.58 -1.91
N ASP A 152 13.18 -12.85 -1.87
CA ASP A 152 13.49 -13.82 -2.94
C ASP A 152 12.56 -13.71 -4.16
N GLY A 153 11.62 -12.75 -4.14
CA GLY A 153 10.65 -12.51 -5.20
C GLY A 153 9.36 -13.32 -5.09
N THR A 154 9.29 -14.26 -4.15
CA THR A 154 8.08 -15.04 -3.89
C THR A 154 7.03 -14.24 -3.13
N ILE A 155 5.80 -14.75 -3.09
CA ILE A 155 4.68 -14.16 -2.36
C ILE A 155 4.17 -15.20 -1.36
N SER A 156 4.19 -14.85 -0.08
CA SER A 156 3.56 -15.65 0.97
C SER A 156 2.10 -15.24 1.10
N GLN A 157 1.21 -16.23 1.23
CA GLN A 157 -0.23 -16.02 1.39
C GLN A 157 -0.75 -16.91 2.51
N GLU A 158 -1.50 -16.32 3.42
CA GLU A 158 -2.11 -17.01 4.57
C GLU A 158 -3.51 -16.47 4.80
N ILE A 159 -4.50 -17.35 4.92
CA ILE A 159 -5.87 -16.94 5.24
C ILE A 159 -5.99 -16.79 6.76
N LEU A 160 -6.42 -15.62 7.20
CA LEU A 160 -6.69 -15.29 8.58
C LEU A 160 -8.18 -15.01 8.77
N GLU A 161 -8.76 -15.65 9.78
CA GLU A 161 -10.17 -15.47 10.14
C GLU A 161 -10.43 -14.06 10.70
N LYS A 162 -11.71 -13.65 10.73
CA LYS A 162 -12.14 -12.43 11.42
C LYS A 162 -11.63 -12.41 12.87
N GLY A 163 -11.11 -11.27 13.33
CA GLY A 163 -10.69 -11.09 14.71
C GLY A 163 -9.36 -10.37 14.87
N HIS A 164 -8.78 -10.47 16.07
CA HIS A 164 -7.50 -9.87 16.41
C HIS A 164 -6.36 -10.85 16.14
N HIS A 165 -5.36 -10.40 15.41
CA HIS A 165 -4.16 -11.17 15.09
C HIS A 165 -2.91 -10.37 15.42
N TYR A 166 -1.85 -11.05 15.85
CA TYR A 166 -0.51 -10.49 15.80
C TYR A 166 0.18 -11.01 14.53
N VAL A 167 0.57 -10.10 13.65
CA VAL A 167 1.29 -10.44 12.42
C VAL A 167 2.75 -10.02 12.54
N GLU A 168 3.65 -10.96 12.25
CA GLU A 168 5.08 -10.69 12.18
C GLU A 168 5.40 -10.03 10.85
N VAL A 169 6.13 -8.91 10.90
CA VAL A 169 6.53 -8.13 9.73
C VAL A 169 7.96 -7.68 9.92
N ALA A 170 8.88 -8.26 9.19
CA ALA A 170 10.27 -7.84 9.17
C ALA A 170 10.41 -6.39 8.68
N LEU A 171 11.57 -5.78 8.91
CA LEU A 171 11.79 -4.37 8.60
C LEU A 171 11.67 -4.06 7.10
N ASN A 172 12.05 -5.01 6.26
CA ASN A 172 11.99 -4.92 4.79
C ASN A 172 10.74 -5.57 4.18
N GLU A 173 9.76 -5.96 4.99
CA GLU A 173 8.50 -6.53 4.50
C GLU A 173 7.40 -5.47 4.40
N VAL A 174 6.54 -5.64 3.40
CA VAL A 174 5.35 -4.81 3.15
C VAL A 174 4.12 -5.69 3.29
N PRO A 175 3.39 -5.59 4.42
CA PRO A 175 2.19 -6.38 4.64
C PRO A 175 0.98 -5.75 3.96
N LEU A 176 0.13 -6.58 3.36
CA LEU A 176 -1.22 -6.22 2.95
C LEU A 176 -2.19 -7.38 3.20
N PHE A 177 -3.47 -7.08 3.22
CA PHE A 177 -4.55 -8.04 3.45
C PHE A 177 -5.54 -7.94 2.31
N ILE A 178 -5.74 -9.04 1.56
CA ILE A 178 -6.75 -9.09 0.50
C ILE A 178 -8.07 -9.52 1.14
N ARG A 179 -9.12 -8.77 0.88
CA ARG A 179 -10.47 -9.01 1.40
C ARG A 179 -11.02 -10.32 0.85
N LYS A 180 -11.91 -10.96 1.61
CA LYS A 180 -12.55 -12.22 1.23
C LYS A 180 -13.18 -12.15 -0.17
N GLY A 181 -12.86 -13.13 -0.99
CA GLY A 181 -13.36 -13.23 -2.36
C GLY A 181 -12.84 -12.18 -3.33
N LYS A 182 -11.76 -11.48 -2.96
CA LYS A 182 -11.11 -10.48 -3.80
C LYS A 182 -9.75 -10.93 -4.30
N ALA A 183 -9.27 -10.27 -5.35
CA ALA A 183 -7.93 -10.46 -5.89
C ALA A 183 -7.42 -9.14 -6.47
N ILE A 184 -6.10 -8.99 -6.57
CA ILE A 184 -5.45 -7.81 -7.12
C ILE A 184 -4.45 -8.17 -8.23
N PRO A 185 -4.29 -7.32 -9.25
CA PRO A 185 -3.25 -7.49 -10.26
C PRO A 185 -1.88 -7.09 -9.69
N VAL A 186 -0.87 -7.92 -9.95
CA VAL A 186 0.53 -7.62 -9.66
C VAL A 186 1.39 -7.87 -10.88
N ALA A 187 2.40 -7.03 -11.08
CA ALA A 187 3.38 -7.16 -12.16
C ALA A 187 4.72 -7.68 -11.64
N ASP A 188 5.65 -7.94 -12.52
CA ASP A 188 7.06 -8.10 -12.17
C ASP A 188 7.72 -6.73 -11.97
N VAL A 189 8.82 -6.71 -11.21
CA VAL A 189 9.57 -5.47 -10.96
C VAL A 189 10.22 -4.99 -12.25
N ALA A 190 10.06 -3.69 -12.56
CA ALA A 190 10.66 -3.04 -13.70
C ALA A 190 11.45 -1.80 -13.27
N GLN A 191 12.35 -1.30 -14.11
CA GLN A 191 13.15 -0.10 -13.83
C GLN A 191 12.30 1.18 -13.90
N THR A 192 11.35 1.23 -14.81
CA THR A 192 10.38 2.32 -14.92
C THR A 192 8.98 1.76 -15.14
N VAL A 193 7.96 2.57 -14.90
CA VAL A 193 6.56 2.17 -15.14
C VAL A 193 6.32 1.78 -16.61
N LYS A 194 7.04 2.41 -17.55
CA LYS A 194 6.94 2.10 -18.98
C LYS A 194 7.51 0.73 -19.36
N ASP A 195 8.40 0.21 -18.52
CA ASP A 195 9.03 -1.09 -18.73
C ASP A 195 8.24 -2.25 -18.11
N ILE A 196 7.12 -1.96 -17.42
CA ILE A 196 6.23 -2.99 -16.91
C ILE A 196 5.60 -3.72 -18.10
N ASP A 197 5.96 -5.00 -18.26
CA ASP A 197 5.38 -5.84 -19.30
C ASP A 197 3.96 -6.26 -18.92
N PRO A 198 2.92 -5.83 -19.66
CA PRO A 198 1.55 -6.22 -19.38
C PRO A 198 1.32 -7.75 -19.37
N ALA A 199 2.16 -8.52 -20.07
CA ALA A 199 2.08 -9.98 -20.12
C ALA A 199 2.52 -10.63 -18.79
N THR A 200 3.27 -9.93 -17.95
CA THR A 200 3.69 -10.43 -16.62
C THR A 200 2.66 -10.19 -15.52
N ILE A 201 1.58 -9.44 -15.82
CA ILE A 201 0.54 -9.14 -14.86
C ILE A 201 -0.25 -10.41 -14.54
N ARG A 202 -0.25 -10.77 -13.26
CA ARG A 202 -0.97 -11.92 -12.73
C ARG A 202 -1.84 -11.51 -11.55
N MET A 203 -2.88 -12.29 -11.29
CA MET A 203 -3.76 -12.07 -10.14
C MET A 203 -3.22 -12.79 -8.90
N ILE A 204 -3.29 -12.13 -7.76
CA ILE A 204 -3.09 -12.75 -6.44
C ILE A 204 -4.34 -12.50 -5.59
N GLY A 205 -4.77 -13.52 -4.84
CA GLY A 205 -5.98 -13.44 -4.01
C GLY A 205 -6.78 -14.73 -4.02
N TYR A 206 -8.09 -14.59 -3.79
CA TYR A 206 -9.00 -15.73 -3.74
C TYR A 206 -9.30 -16.28 -5.12
N GLU A 207 -9.39 -17.61 -5.22
CA GLU A 207 -9.71 -18.30 -6.48
C GLU A 207 -11.09 -17.88 -7.00
N GLY A 208 -11.18 -17.63 -8.31
CA GLY A 208 -12.40 -17.20 -8.98
C GLY A 208 -12.76 -15.73 -8.78
N ALA A 209 -11.94 -14.95 -8.05
CA ALA A 209 -12.15 -13.52 -7.92
C ALA A 209 -11.81 -12.80 -9.25
N GLU A 210 -12.62 -11.81 -9.59
CA GLU A 210 -12.41 -10.94 -10.74
C GLU A 210 -11.97 -9.54 -10.28
N TYR A 211 -11.22 -8.85 -11.15
CA TYR A 211 -10.80 -7.47 -10.91
C TYR A 211 -10.90 -6.66 -12.21
N ASP A 212 -11.56 -5.51 -12.13
CA ASP A 212 -11.62 -4.55 -13.22
C ASP A 212 -10.39 -3.63 -13.17
N ARG A 213 -9.42 -3.89 -14.05
CA ARG A 213 -8.20 -3.08 -14.15
C ARG A 213 -8.43 -1.90 -15.07
N TYR A 214 -8.09 -0.69 -14.60
CA TYR A 214 -7.98 0.47 -15.46
C TYR A 214 -6.70 0.38 -16.30
N ASP A 215 -6.82 0.65 -17.59
CA ASP A 215 -5.70 0.61 -18.54
C ASP A 215 -5.90 1.73 -19.56
N ASP A 216 -4.89 2.56 -19.76
CA ASP A 216 -4.90 3.61 -20.77
C ASP A 216 -3.54 3.68 -21.48
N ASP A 217 -3.50 4.41 -22.59
CA ASP A 217 -2.26 4.64 -23.34
C ASP A 217 -1.51 5.90 -22.85
N LEU A 218 -1.94 6.49 -21.71
CA LEU A 218 -1.43 7.75 -21.17
C LEU A 218 -1.54 8.93 -22.15
N SER A 219 -2.32 8.81 -23.22
CA SER A 219 -2.58 9.91 -24.14
C SER A 219 -3.68 10.81 -23.56
N LEU A 220 -3.41 12.09 -23.45
CA LEU A 220 -4.38 13.09 -22.97
C LEU A 220 -5.57 13.34 -23.95
N ILE A 221 -5.60 12.65 -25.09
CA ILE A 221 -6.51 12.96 -26.20
C ILE A 221 -7.72 12.02 -26.27
N HIS A 222 -7.66 10.85 -25.65
CA HIS A 222 -8.75 9.88 -25.64
C HIS A 222 -9.03 9.36 -24.24
N ILE A 223 -9.94 10.01 -23.52
CA ILE A 223 -10.61 9.45 -22.35
C ILE A 223 -11.76 8.56 -22.88
N SER A 224 -11.44 7.40 -23.40
CA SER A 224 -12.40 6.33 -23.53
C SER A 224 -12.09 5.35 -22.41
N GLU A 225 -13.07 5.05 -21.56
CA GLU A 225 -12.93 4.13 -20.43
C GLU A 225 -12.46 2.74 -20.89
N PRO A 226 -11.19 2.38 -20.74
CA PRO A 226 -10.76 1.03 -21.03
C PRO A 226 -10.60 0.26 -19.71
N THR A 227 -11.66 -0.40 -19.31
CA THR A 227 -11.61 -1.44 -18.27
C THR A 227 -11.29 -2.79 -18.92
N ARG A 228 -10.20 -3.43 -18.49
CA ARG A 228 -9.97 -4.84 -18.79
C ARG A 228 -10.33 -5.68 -17.56
N ARG A 229 -11.26 -6.61 -17.71
CA ARG A 229 -11.44 -7.71 -16.75
C ARG A 229 -10.25 -8.66 -16.85
N VAL A 230 -9.65 -8.98 -15.73
CA VAL A 230 -8.54 -9.92 -15.59
C VAL A 230 -8.94 -11.03 -14.63
#